data_1712d2282f15d321b72cd372af99d711
#
_entry.id   1712d2282f15d321b72cd372af99d711
#
_cell.length_a   1.000
_cell.length_b   1.000
_cell.length_c   1.000
_cell.angle_alpha   90.00
_cell.angle_beta   90.00
_cell.angle_gamma   90.00
#
_symmetry.space_group_name_H-M   'P 1'
#
loop_
_entity.id
_entity.type
_entity.pdbx_description
1 polymer ?
#
loop_
_entity_poly.entity_id
_entity_poly.type
_entity_poly.pdbx_seq_one_letter_code
_entity_poly.pdbx_strand_id
1 'polypeptide(L)'
;MCETPQCSENITSLKKSAPKTGLQAILIIAVCAAVLYTHWPALSAKALSFDDYQYLTENVLVQNPGWTSAKKFLTEILRPSTVEGYYQPLAMISLMLDYSLGGSENNLLPFHRTSLILHIANTALIIVLLYLLFGQPWIAAAVGLLFGVHPMTVEPVPWVGERKTLLAAFFSLWSLILYVYPRVTGHKSRVTRFYIGSFVAYLLALMSKPTSTPLPAVMLLLDYWPLRRLNWRAVLEKMPLF
;
A
#
# COMPACT_ATOMS: atom_id res chain seq x y z
N MET A 1 29.15 -5.88 -19.18
CA MET A 1 30.14 -6.97 -18.99
C MET A 1 30.93 -6.63 -17.75
N CYS A 2 30.75 -7.36 -16.67
CA CYS A 2 31.56 -7.24 -15.46
C CYS A 2 32.20 -8.63 -15.24
N GLU A 3 33.39 -8.82 -15.81
CA GLU A 3 34.16 -10.07 -15.77
C GLU A 3 35.30 -10.00 -14.74
N THR A 4 35.06 -9.45 -13.57
CA THR A 4 36.03 -9.55 -12.50
C THR A 4 35.52 -10.46 -11.38
N PRO A 5 36.35 -11.39 -10.86
CA PRO A 5 36.01 -12.30 -9.78
C PRO A 5 35.44 -11.63 -8.54
N GLN A 6 35.87 -10.41 -8.23
CA GLN A 6 35.40 -9.59 -7.11
C GLN A 6 33.91 -9.18 -7.23
N CYS A 7 33.36 -9.06 -8.44
CA CYS A 7 31.96 -8.71 -8.63
C CYS A 7 31.02 -9.90 -8.33
N SER A 8 31.49 -11.14 -8.56
CA SER A 8 30.74 -12.36 -8.25
C SER A 8 30.76 -12.68 -6.76
N GLU A 9 31.86 -12.38 -6.05
CA GLU A 9 31.95 -12.59 -4.60
C GLU A 9 31.10 -11.63 -3.80
N ASN A 10 30.95 -10.37 -4.23
CA ASN A 10 30.06 -9.41 -3.58
C ASN A 10 28.57 -9.77 -3.72
N ILE A 11 28.15 -10.38 -4.84
CA ILE A 11 26.79 -10.85 -5.03
C ILE A 11 26.50 -12.10 -4.21
N THR A 12 27.48 -12.97 -4.01
CA THR A 12 27.37 -14.18 -3.17
C THR A 12 27.43 -13.87 -1.67
N SER A 13 28.09 -12.82 -1.25
CA SER A 13 28.15 -12.39 0.17
C SER A 13 26.82 -11.78 0.64
N LEU A 14 26.08 -11.10 -0.23
CA LEU A 14 24.72 -10.61 0.05
C LEU A 14 23.68 -11.75 0.19
N LYS A 15 23.97 -12.92 -0.38
CA LYS A 15 23.10 -14.10 -0.34
C LYS A 15 23.24 -14.98 0.91
N LYS A 16 24.19 -14.71 1.80
CA LYS A 16 24.64 -15.66 2.84
C LYS A 16 24.33 -15.29 4.29
N SER A 17 23.56 -14.27 4.58
CA SER A 17 23.00 -14.13 5.93
C SER A 17 21.70 -14.90 6.02
N ALA A 18 21.68 -15.97 6.83
CA ALA A 18 20.44 -16.65 7.23
C ALA A 18 19.40 -15.59 7.65
N PRO A 19 18.13 -15.76 7.28
CA PRO A 19 17.11 -14.77 7.58
C PRO A 19 17.06 -14.56 9.09
N LYS A 20 17.46 -13.37 9.55
CA LYS A 20 17.32 -12.93 10.95
C LYS A 20 15.85 -12.58 11.20
N THR A 21 14.96 -13.56 11.00
CA THR A 21 13.51 -13.39 11.05
C THR A 21 13.05 -12.83 12.40
N GLY A 22 13.68 -13.25 13.50
CA GLY A 22 13.37 -12.73 14.82
C GLY A 22 13.68 -11.24 14.98
N LEU A 23 14.87 -10.80 14.56
CA LEU A 23 15.27 -9.39 14.62
C LEU A 23 14.36 -8.53 13.75
N GLN A 24 14.05 -8.98 12.52
CA GLN A 24 13.17 -8.25 11.62
C GLN A 24 11.77 -8.07 12.22
N ALA A 25 11.20 -9.13 12.81
CA ALA A 25 9.89 -9.06 13.47
C ALA A 25 9.88 -8.06 14.63
N ILE A 26 10.93 -8.08 15.47
CA ILE A 26 11.09 -7.13 16.58
C ILE A 26 11.15 -5.68 16.06
N LEU A 27 11.93 -5.43 15.02
CA LEU A 27 12.06 -4.09 14.43
C LEU A 27 10.75 -3.61 13.82
N ILE A 28 10.00 -4.47 13.13
CA ILE A 28 8.68 -4.13 12.59
C ILE A 28 7.74 -3.74 13.74
N ILE A 29 7.67 -4.55 14.79
CA ILE A 29 6.81 -4.28 15.95
C ILE A 29 7.20 -2.95 16.61
N ALA A 30 8.48 -2.71 16.83
CA ALA A 30 8.97 -1.47 17.45
C ALA A 30 8.62 -0.23 16.62
N VAL A 31 8.82 -0.28 15.29
CA VAL A 31 8.48 0.82 14.38
C VAL A 31 6.97 1.03 14.34
N CYS A 32 6.17 -0.04 14.21
CA CYS A 32 4.72 0.06 14.23
C CYS A 32 4.19 0.64 15.54
N ALA A 33 4.78 0.29 16.69
CA ALA A 33 4.43 0.87 17.98
C ALA A 33 4.78 2.37 18.06
N ALA A 34 5.93 2.77 17.53
CA ALA A 34 6.31 4.19 17.45
C ALA A 34 5.34 4.98 16.56
N VAL A 35 4.95 4.45 15.39
CA VAL A 35 3.97 5.07 14.48
C VAL A 35 2.60 5.17 15.16
N LEU A 36 2.15 4.11 15.82
CA LEU A 36 0.90 4.12 16.60
C LEU A 36 0.93 5.23 17.67
N TYR A 37 2.01 5.31 18.44
CA TYR A 37 2.15 6.32 19.48
C TYR A 37 2.13 7.75 18.91
N THR A 38 2.87 8.00 17.83
CA THR A 38 2.95 9.31 17.19
C THR A 38 1.59 9.77 16.63
N HIS A 39 0.80 8.85 16.06
CA HIS A 39 -0.48 9.19 15.43
C HIS A 39 -1.69 8.97 16.35
N TRP A 40 -1.47 8.56 17.59
CA TRP A 40 -2.56 8.36 18.55
C TRP A 40 -3.51 9.56 18.68
N PRO A 41 -3.03 10.80 18.71
CA PRO A 41 -3.90 11.98 18.80
C PRO A 41 -4.88 12.12 17.63
N ALA A 42 -4.57 11.56 16.45
CA ALA A 42 -5.46 11.59 15.29
C ALA A 42 -6.81 10.86 15.54
N LEU A 43 -6.84 9.90 16.47
CA LEU A 43 -8.07 9.18 16.83
C LEU A 43 -9.14 10.09 17.47
N SER A 44 -8.73 11.22 18.04
CA SER A 44 -9.62 12.20 18.66
C SER A 44 -9.87 13.45 17.79
N ALA A 45 -9.38 13.44 16.55
CA ALA A 45 -9.64 14.53 15.60
C ALA A 45 -11.15 14.60 15.31
N LYS A 46 -11.70 15.82 15.34
CA LYS A 46 -13.13 16.08 15.17
C LYS A 46 -13.45 16.94 13.94
N ALA A 47 -12.42 17.43 13.27
CA ALA A 47 -12.61 18.32 12.15
C ALA A 47 -12.95 17.51 10.89
N LEU A 48 -14.07 17.83 10.28
CA LEU A 48 -14.35 17.53 8.88
C LEU A 48 -13.80 18.70 8.07
N SER A 49 -13.11 18.42 6.97
CA SER A 49 -12.54 19.45 6.13
C SER A 49 -12.65 19.13 4.65
N PHE A 50 -12.68 20.18 3.84
CA PHE A 50 -12.72 20.09 2.37
C PHE A 50 -13.78 19.13 1.85
N ASP A 51 -13.35 18.05 1.20
CA ASP A 51 -14.20 17.05 0.53
C ASP A 51 -14.83 16.00 1.49
N ASP A 52 -14.49 16.02 2.78
CA ASP A 52 -15.08 15.07 3.76
C ASP A 52 -16.60 15.12 3.80
N TYR A 53 -17.19 16.29 3.59
CA TYR A 53 -18.67 16.43 3.50
C TYR A 53 -19.24 15.61 2.35
N GLN A 54 -18.59 15.63 1.18
CA GLN A 54 -19.03 14.86 0.00
C GLN A 54 -18.85 13.35 0.21
N TYR A 55 -17.88 12.94 1.02
CA TYR A 55 -17.64 11.52 1.33
C TYR A 55 -18.60 10.96 2.39
N LEU A 56 -18.95 11.75 3.40
CA LEU A 56 -19.69 11.28 4.57
C LEU A 56 -21.09 11.86 4.64
N THR A 57 -21.21 13.19 4.68
CA THR A 57 -22.47 13.90 4.98
C THR A 57 -23.43 13.90 3.81
N GLU A 58 -22.95 14.12 2.60
CA GLU A 58 -23.76 14.21 1.39
C GLU A 58 -23.89 12.86 0.68
N ASN A 59 -23.13 11.84 1.08
CA ASN A 59 -23.11 10.55 0.40
C ASN A 59 -24.10 9.56 1.01
N VAL A 60 -25.31 9.54 0.46
CA VAL A 60 -26.41 8.64 0.87
C VAL A 60 -26.00 7.17 0.81
N LEU A 61 -25.10 6.77 -0.12
CA LEU A 61 -24.69 5.37 -0.27
C LEU A 61 -23.74 4.94 0.86
N VAL A 62 -22.90 5.86 1.37
CA VAL A 62 -22.05 5.59 2.55
C VAL A 62 -22.90 5.48 3.80
N GLN A 63 -23.91 6.36 3.93
CA GLN A 63 -24.82 6.38 5.08
C GLN A 63 -25.79 5.21 5.13
N ASN A 64 -26.03 4.53 4.00
CA ASN A 64 -26.88 3.35 3.92
C ASN A 64 -26.03 2.10 3.57
N PRO A 65 -25.30 1.54 4.58
CA PRO A 65 -24.42 0.39 4.36
C PRO A 65 -25.20 -0.83 3.89
N GLY A 66 -24.75 -1.44 2.80
CA GLY A 66 -25.37 -2.64 2.27
C GLY A 66 -24.83 -3.06 0.92
N TRP A 67 -25.21 -4.25 0.48
CA TRP A 67 -24.77 -4.80 -0.81
C TRP A 67 -25.20 -3.93 -2.00
N THR A 68 -26.38 -3.31 -1.93
CA THR A 68 -26.88 -2.42 -2.99
C THR A 68 -25.97 -1.21 -3.17
N SER A 69 -25.55 -0.57 -2.07
CA SER A 69 -24.61 0.56 -2.11
C SER A 69 -23.24 0.14 -2.60
N ALA A 70 -22.70 -0.98 -2.09
CA ALA A 70 -21.42 -1.53 -2.54
C ALA A 70 -21.44 -1.85 -4.05
N LYS A 71 -22.51 -2.47 -4.55
CA LYS A 71 -22.67 -2.76 -5.98
C LYS A 71 -22.68 -1.47 -6.81
N LYS A 72 -23.37 -0.43 -6.37
CA LYS A 72 -23.37 0.87 -7.08
C LYS A 72 -21.98 1.47 -7.16
N PHE A 73 -21.21 1.50 -6.06
CA PHE A 73 -19.82 1.96 -6.08
C PHE A 73 -18.94 1.22 -7.09
N LEU A 74 -19.16 -0.09 -7.28
CA LEU A 74 -18.38 -0.90 -8.21
C LEU A 74 -18.82 -0.75 -9.67
N THR A 75 -20.11 -0.48 -9.94
CA THR A 75 -20.67 -0.55 -11.30
C THR A 75 -20.90 0.81 -11.95
N GLU A 76 -21.03 1.89 -11.17
CA GLU A 76 -21.31 3.23 -11.69
C GLU A 76 -20.00 3.95 -12.09
N ILE A 77 -19.31 3.44 -13.12
CA ILE A 77 -18.04 4.00 -13.61
C ILE A 77 -18.24 5.37 -14.29
N LEU A 78 -19.30 5.49 -15.11
CA LEU A 78 -19.56 6.69 -15.92
C LEU A 78 -20.43 7.73 -15.19
N ARG A 79 -21.12 7.32 -14.15
CA ARG A 79 -21.87 8.19 -13.26
C ARG A 79 -21.40 7.89 -11.84
N PRO A 80 -20.26 8.45 -11.43
CA PRO A 80 -19.73 8.14 -10.11
C PRO A 80 -20.77 8.53 -9.05
N SER A 81 -21.25 7.54 -8.33
CA SER A 81 -22.09 7.65 -7.13
C SER A 81 -21.30 8.23 -5.94
N THR A 82 -20.13 8.77 -6.24
CA THR A 82 -19.09 9.24 -5.32
C THR A 82 -18.80 10.71 -5.60
N VAL A 83 -17.71 11.21 -5.06
CA VAL A 83 -17.20 12.56 -5.34
C VAL A 83 -17.01 12.75 -6.84
N GLU A 84 -17.51 13.85 -7.39
CA GLU A 84 -17.46 14.15 -8.82
C GLU A 84 -16.05 13.99 -9.41
N GLY A 85 -15.98 13.29 -10.52
CA GLY A 85 -14.75 13.12 -11.30
C GLY A 85 -13.83 11.97 -10.90
N TYR A 86 -14.15 11.18 -9.86
CA TYR A 86 -13.27 10.12 -9.39
C TYR A 86 -13.98 8.76 -9.26
N TYR A 87 -13.45 7.74 -9.96
CA TYR A 87 -13.81 6.35 -9.73
C TYR A 87 -12.88 5.74 -8.68
N GLN A 88 -13.38 5.59 -7.44
CA GLN A 88 -12.62 5.10 -6.27
C GLN A 88 -13.47 4.19 -5.38
N PRO A 89 -14.03 3.10 -5.93
CA PRO A 89 -15.04 2.29 -5.25
C PRO A 89 -14.54 1.68 -3.94
N LEU A 90 -13.25 1.30 -3.84
CA LEU A 90 -12.73 0.67 -2.63
C LEU A 90 -12.61 1.66 -1.47
N ALA A 91 -12.27 2.92 -1.74
CA ALA A 91 -12.27 3.95 -0.72
C ALA A 91 -13.69 4.16 -0.16
N MET A 92 -14.69 4.24 -1.04
CA MET A 92 -16.09 4.43 -0.65
C MET A 92 -16.65 3.23 0.12
N ILE A 93 -16.36 2.00 -0.33
CA ILE A 93 -16.74 0.78 0.39
C ILE A 93 -16.07 0.74 1.78
N SER A 94 -14.81 1.15 1.89
CA SER A 94 -14.11 1.22 3.18
C SER A 94 -14.78 2.22 4.13
N LEU A 95 -15.17 3.41 3.63
CA LEU A 95 -15.88 4.41 4.43
C LEU A 95 -17.27 3.92 4.83
N MET A 96 -18.00 3.28 3.92
CA MET A 96 -19.30 2.66 4.19
C MET A 96 -19.20 1.60 5.30
N LEU A 97 -18.13 0.80 5.32
CA LEU A 97 -17.89 -0.19 6.37
C LEU A 97 -17.63 0.50 7.73
N ASP A 98 -16.83 1.56 7.76
CA ASP A 98 -16.61 2.34 8.99
C ASP A 98 -17.91 2.99 9.49
N TYR A 99 -18.76 3.45 8.57
CA TYR A 99 -20.08 3.97 8.91
C TYR A 99 -20.96 2.88 9.55
N SER A 100 -20.92 1.66 9.03
CA SER A 100 -21.64 0.50 9.60
C SER A 100 -21.16 0.11 10.99
N LEU A 101 -19.92 0.46 11.33
CA LEU A 101 -19.29 0.22 12.65
C LEU A 101 -19.55 1.37 13.66
N GLY A 102 -20.53 2.23 13.36
CA GLY A 102 -20.91 3.34 14.22
C GLY A 102 -20.23 4.66 13.90
N GLY A 103 -19.57 4.76 12.74
CA GLY A 103 -19.06 6.02 12.22
C GLY A 103 -20.19 6.96 11.81
N SER A 104 -20.01 8.26 12.02
CA SER A 104 -20.92 9.32 11.60
C SER A 104 -20.17 10.66 11.61
N GLU A 105 -20.83 11.73 11.15
CA GLU A 105 -20.31 13.11 11.23
C GLU A 105 -19.91 13.51 12.67
N ASN A 106 -20.64 12.99 13.65
CA ASN A 106 -20.41 13.27 15.07
C ASN A 106 -19.46 12.26 15.74
N ASN A 107 -19.13 11.16 15.06
CA ASN A 107 -18.24 10.12 15.55
C ASN A 107 -17.26 9.67 14.46
N LEU A 108 -16.14 10.36 14.34
CA LEU A 108 -15.11 10.07 13.34
C LEU A 108 -14.13 8.96 13.77
N LEU A 109 -14.22 8.47 15.01
CA LEU A 109 -13.31 7.47 15.55
C LEU A 109 -13.17 6.20 14.69
N PRO A 110 -14.24 5.57 14.15
CA PRO A 110 -14.10 4.41 13.28
C PRO A 110 -13.26 4.70 12.03
N PHE A 111 -13.47 5.88 11.40
CA PHE A 111 -12.72 6.29 10.22
C PHE A 111 -11.24 6.49 10.53
N HIS A 112 -10.90 7.24 11.57
CA HIS A 112 -9.51 7.48 11.96
C HIS A 112 -8.81 6.19 12.39
N ARG A 113 -9.51 5.29 13.10
CA ARG A 113 -8.98 3.98 13.49
C ARG A 113 -8.57 3.17 12.27
N THR A 114 -9.43 3.06 11.26
CA THR A 114 -9.11 2.31 10.04
C THR A 114 -7.98 2.98 9.25
N SER A 115 -7.96 4.33 9.16
CA SER A 115 -6.85 5.06 8.53
C SER A 115 -5.52 4.80 9.25
N LEU A 116 -5.50 4.82 10.57
CA LEU A 116 -4.30 4.55 11.36
C LEU A 116 -3.82 3.10 11.20
N ILE A 117 -4.72 2.12 11.19
CA ILE A 117 -4.39 0.72 10.93
C ILE A 117 -3.76 0.56 9.55
N LEU A 118 -4.35 1.18 8.52
CA LEU A 118 -3.80 1.16 7.16
C LEU A 118 -2.41 1.82 7.10
N HIS A 119 -2.19 2.93 7.79
CA HIS A 119 -0.90 3.60 7.81
C HIS A 119 0.19 2.76 8.49
N ILE A 120 -0.13 2.11 9.62
CA ILE A 120 0.75 1.17 10.30
C ILE A 120 1.06 -0.03 9.39
N ALA A 121 0.04 -0.59 8.72
CA ALA A 121 0.22 -1.68 7.79
C ALA A 121 1.11 -1.27 6.60
N ASN A 122 0.93 -0.08 6.03
CA ASN A 122 1.78 0.46 4.97
C ASN A 122 3.24 0.60 5.43
N THR A 123 3.45 1.09 6.65
CA THR A 123 4.79 1.18 7.25
C THR A 123 5.45 -0.21 7.37
N ALA A 124 4.72 -1.20 7.87
CA ALA A 124 5.20 -2.57 7.94
C ALA A 124 5.54 -3.16 6.57
N LEU A 125 4.67 -2.92 5.56
CA LEU A 125 4.89 -3.38 4.18
C LEU A 125 6.12 -2.74 3.55
N ILE A 126 6.40 -1.46 3.81
CA ILE A 126 7.62 -0.79 3.36
C ILE A 126 8.86 -1.48 3.96
N ILE A 127 8.85 -1.77 5.26
CA ILE A 127 9.96 -2.47 5.91
C ILE A 127 10.16 -3.86 5.27
N VAL A 128 9.07 -4.60 5.03
CA VAL A 128 9.14 -5.91 4.38
C VAL A 128 9.69 -5.80 2.96
N LEU A 129 9.19 -4.85 2.16
CA LEU A 129 9.65 -4.64 0.79
C LEU A 129 11.15 -4.30 0.74
N LEU A 130 11.60 -3.36 1.55
CA LEU A 130 13.00 -2.94 1.61
C LEU A 130 13.92 -4.07 2.10
N TYR A 131 13.45 -4.85 3.08
CA TYR A 131 14.19 -6.01 3.53
C TYR A 131 14.31 -7.08 2.43
N LEU A 132 13.26 -7.33 1.67
CA LEU A 132 13.31 -8.24 0.52
C LEU A 132 14.31 -7.78 -0.55
N LEU A 133 14.37 -6.46 -0.79
CA LEU A 133 15.25 -5.90 -1.83
C LEU A 133 16.72 -5.85 -1.41
N PHE A 134 17.01 -5.52 -0.15
CA PHE A 134 18.37 -5.19 0.30
C PHE A 134 18.92 -6.13 1.37
N GLY A 135 18.10 -6.94 2.04
CA GLY A 135 18.53 -7.88 3.09
C GLY A 135 19.03 -7.23 4.38
N GLN A 136 18.84 -5.91 4.55
CA GLN A 136 19.36 -5.13 5.68
C GLN A 136 18.23 -4.70 6.62
N PRO A 137 18.02 -5.41 7.76
CA PRO A 137 16.84 -5.16 8.60
C PRO A 137 16.86 -3.78 9.27
N TRP A 138 18.02 -3.27 9.67
CA TRP A 138 18.16 -1.96 10.31
C TRP A 138 17.86 -0.81 9.34
N ILE A 139 18.36 -0.89 8.11
CA ILE A 139 18.09 0.12 7.06
C ILE A 139 16.60 0.11 6.71
N ALA A 140 16.03 -1.07 6.53
CA ALA A 140 14.60 -1.21 6.26
C ALA A 140 13.73 -0.61 7.39
N ALA A 141 14.09 -0.88 8.64
CA ALA A 141 13.41 -0.32 9.81
C ALA A 141 13.56 1.21 9.92
N ALA A 142 14.77 1.74 9.67
CA ALA A 142 15.01 3.19 9.70
C ALA A 142 14.20 3.92 8.63
N VAL A 143 14.18 3.41 7.39
CA VAL A 143 13.39 4.01 6.31
C VAL A 143 11.89 3.85 6.58
N GLY A 144 11.45 2.69 7.12
CA GLY A 144 10.05 2.50 7.53
C GLY A 144 9.64 3.47 8.63
N LEU A 145 10.51 3.72 9.62
CA LEU A 145 10.24 4.72 10.67
C LEU A 145 10.15 6.13 10.07
N LEU A 146 11.10 6.52 9.21
CA LEU A 146 11.05 7.81 8.52
C LEU A 146 9.74 7.98 7.73
N PHE A 147 9.31 6.97 6.99
CA PHE A 147 8.01 6.99 6.30
C PHE A 147 6.86 7.13 7.29
N GLY A 148 6.86 6.29 8.34
CA GLY A 148 5.74 6.20 9.28
C GLY A 148 5.49 7.46 10.11
N VAL A 149 6.55 8.26 10.38
CA VAL A 149 6.45 9.50 11.19
C VAL A 149 6.71 10.77 10.37
N HIS A 150 6.89 10.64 9.04
CA HIS A 150 7.19 11.80 8.20
C HIS A 150 5.99 12.77 8.15
N PRO A 151 6.19 14.07 8.27
CA PRO A 151 5.09 15.05 8.26
C PRO A 151 4.17 14.95 7.04
N MET A 152 4.71 14.65 5.86
CA MET A 152 3.94 14.48 4.63
C MET A 152 3.05 13.25 4.62
N THR A 153 3.28 12.26 5.49
CA THR A 153 2.47 11.04 5.60
C THR A 153 1.47 11.11 6.76
N VAL A 154 1.52 12.18 7.56
CA VAL A 154 0.59 12.41 8.68
C VAL A 154 -0.79 12.76 8.16
N GLU A 155 -0.88 13.62 7.15
CA GLU A 155 -2.14 14.17 6.61
C GLU A 155 -3.19 13.09 6.27
N PRO A 156 -2.87 11.97 5.57
CA PRO A 156 -3.85 10.95 5.24
C PRO A 156 -4.45 10.19 6.43
N VAL A 157 -3.92 10.34 7.64
CA VAL A 157 -4.42 9.61 8.81
C VAL A 157 -5.65 10.28 9.43
N PRO A 158 -5.63 11.60 9.79
CA PRO A 158 -6.79 12.31 10.31
C PRO A 158 -7.77 12.77 9.22
N TRP A 159 -7.36 12.88 7.97
CA TRP A 159 -8.24 13.31 6.88
C TRP A 159 -9.01 12.12 6.30
N VAL A 160 -10.32 12.09 6.51
CA VAL A 160 -11.17 10.95 6.13
C VAL A 160 -11.20 10.76 4.61
N GLY A 161 -11.27 11.83 3.82
CA GLY A 161 -11.26 11.80 2.35
C GLY A 161 -9.96 11.21 1.77
N GLU A 162 -8.84 11.25 2.48
CA GLU A 162 -7.57 10.66 2.05
C GLU A 162 -7.45 9.14 2.32
N ARG A 163 -8.52 8.48 2.77
CA ARG A 163 -8.61 7.02 2.83
C ARG A 163 -8.18 6.35 1.52
N LYS A 164 -8.53 6.97 0.40
CA LYS A 164 -8.11 6.58 -0.95
C LYS A 164 -6.61 6.43 -1.10
N THR A 165 -5.83 7.34 -0.52
CA THR A 165 -4.36 7.32 -0.58
C THR A 165 -3.77 6.18 0.25
N LEU A 166 -4.30 5.95 1.46
CA LEU A 166 -3.84 4.86 2.31
C LEU A 166 -4.12 3.48 1.72
N LEU A 167 -5.30 3.29 1.12
CA LEU A 167 -5.67 2.06 0.43
C LEU A 167 -4.84 1.84 -0.84
N ALA A 168 -4.65 2.89 -1.64
CA ALA A 168 -3.83 2.82 -2.84
C ALA A 168 -2.38 2.44 -2.51
N ALA A 169 -1.80 3.03 -1.46
CA ALA A 169 -0.47 2.67 -0.96
C ALA A 169 -0.43 1.21 -0.49
N PHE A 170 -1.43 0.77 0.27
CA PHE A 170 -1.52 -0.60 0.79
C PHE A 170 -1.51 -1.63 -0.35
N PHE A 171 -2.37 -1.48 -1.33
CA PHE A 171 -2.44 -2.40 -2.45
C PHE A 171 -1.24 -2.29 -3.41
N SER A 172 -0.69 -1.08 -3.59
CA SER A 172 0.54 -0.89 -4.37
C SER A 172 1.75 -1.60 -3.73
N LEU A 173 1.92 -1.48 -2.42
CA LEU A 173 2.99 -2.17 -1.69
C LEU A 173 2.82 -3.69 -1.74
N TRP A 174 1.60 -4.19 -1.59
CA TRP A 174 1.32 -5.62 -1.78
C TRP A 174 1.65 -6.07 -3.20
N SER A 175 1.26 -5.29 -4.22
CA SER A 175 1.60 -5.58 -5.62
C SER A 175 3.11 -5.70 -5.82
N LEU A 176 3.89 -4.74 -5.28
CA LEU A 176 5.35 -4.76 -5.36
C LEU A 176 5.97 -5.94 -4.60
N ILE A 177 5.49 -6.25 -3.39
CA ILE A 177 5.98 -7.38 -2.61
C ILE A 177 5.73 -8.69 -3.34
N LEU A 178 4.52 -8.91 -3.84
CA LEU A 178 4.18 -10.12 -4.60
C LEU A 178 4.98 -10.20 -5.89
N TYR A 179 5.29 -9.09 -6.52
CA TYR A 179 6.15 -9.04 -7.69
C TYR A 179 7.61 -9.41 -7.37
N VAL A 180 8.18 -8.86 -6.29
CA VAL A 180 9.59 -9.01 -5.90
C VAL A 180 9.86 -10.37 -5.23
N TYR A 181 8.96 -10.83 -4.36
CA TYR A 181 9.15 -11.99 -3.50
C TYR A 181 9.65 -13.25 -4.22
N PRO A 182 9.00 -13.77 -5.28
CA PRO A 182 9.45 -14.99 -5.94
C PRO A 182 10.78 -14.84 -6.66
N ARG A 183 11.15 -13.59 -7.00
CA ARG A 183 12.38 -13.25 -7.72
C ARG A 183 13.59 -13.23 -6.82
N VAL A 184 13.39 -12.78 -5.58
CA VAL A 184 14.45 -12.73 -4.57
C VAL A 184 14.63 -14.08 -3.86
N THR A 185 13.53 -14.77 -3.56
CA THR A 185 13.54 -16.06 -2.83
C THR A 185 13.79 -17.28 -3.71
N GLY A 186 13.78 -17.12 -5.04
CA GLY A 186 14.07 -18.20 -5.98
C GLY A 186 12.92 -19.19 -6.19
N HIS A 187 11.70 -18.87 -5.77
CA HIS A 187 10.51 -19.71 -5.95
C HIS A 187 10.00 -19.72 -7.40
N LYS A 188 10.83 -20.21 -8.34
CA LYS A 188 10.55 -20.20 -9.79
C LYS A 188 9.23 -20.89 -10.17
N SER A 189 8.84 -21.98 -9.50
CA SER A 189 7.61 -22.73 -9.78
C SER A 189 6.32 -21.95 -9.45
N ARG A 190 6.39 -20.89 -8.66
CA ARG A 190 5.21 -20.11 -8.22
C ARG A 190 5.16 -18.70 -8.81
N VAL A 191 6.09 -18.34 -9.69
CA VAL A 191 6.18 -16.97 -10.26
C VAL A 191 4.86 -16.51 -10.86
N THR A 192 4.17 -17.38 -11.62
CA THR A 192 2.89 -17.04 -12.25
C THR A 192 1.80 -16.70 -11.24
N ARG A 193 1.69 -17.47 -10.14
CA ARG A 193 0.69 -17.21 -9.09
C ARG A 193 0.94 -15.86 -8.39
N PHE A 194 2.19 -15.59 -8.06
CA PHE A 194 2.59 -14.33 -7.45
C PHE A 194 2.40 -13.15 -8.41
N TYR A 195 2.65 -13.34 -9.72
CA TYR A 195 2.38 -12.33 -10.72
C TYR A 195 0.88 -12.00 -10.84
N ILE A 196 0.02 -13.03 -10.86
CA ILE A 196 -1.45 -12.82 -10.85
C ILE A 196 -1.86 -12.08 -9.58
N GLY A 197 -1.34 -12.45 -8.42
CA GLY A 197 -1.60 -11.75 -7.16
C GLY A 197 -1.14 -10.28 -7.21
N SER A 198 0.03 -10.02 -7.78
CA SER A 198 0.56 -8.68 -8.01
C SER A 198 -0.36 -7.86 -8.94
N PHE A 199 -0.83 -8.47 -10.02
CA PHE A 199 -1.76 -7.84 -10.95
C PHE A 199 -3.10 -7.49 -10.27
N VAL A 200 -3.69 -8.43 -9.52
CA VAL A 200 -4.92 -8.19 -8.77
C VAL A 200 -4.73 -7.06 -7.74
N ALA A 201 -3.63 -7.08 -6.99
CA ALA A 201 -3.32 -6.01 -6.04
C ALA A 201 -3.16 -4.65 -6.74
N TYR A 202 -2.56 -4.61 -7.92
CA TYR A 202 -2.47 -3.39 -8.73
C TYR A 202 -3.84 -2.87 -9.17
N LEU A 203 -4.73 -3.75 -9.62
CA LEU A 203 -6.11 -3.35 -9.94
C LEU A 203 -6.84 -2.76 -8.73
N LEU A 204 -6.67 -3.37 -7.54
CA LEU A 204 -7.24 -2.86 -6.30
C LEU A 204 -6.64 -1.49 -5.92
N ALA A 205 -5.35 -1.26 -6.20
CA ALA A 205 -4.72 0.04 -6.01
C ALA A 205 -5.35 1.10 -6.91
N LEU A 206 -5.56 0.81 -8.20
CA LEU A 206 -6.23 1.70 -9.16
C LEU A 206 -7.68 2.00 -8.76
N MET A 207 -8.41 0.98 -8.27
CA MET A 207 -9.77 1.13 -7.75
C MET A 207 -9.84 1.91 -6.43
N SER A 208 -8.71 2.11 -5.76
CA SER A 208 -8.61 2.97 -4.57
C SER A 208 -8.27 4.41 -4.94
N LYS A 209 -7.25 4.62 -5.78
CA LYS A 209 -6.86 5.95 -6.29
C LYS A 209 -6.11 5.79 -7.61
N PRO A 210 -6.52 6.48 -8.70
CA PRO A 210 -5.86 6.38 -10.00
C PRO A 210 -4.38 6.78 -10.02
N THR A 211 -3.91 7.49 -9.00
CA THR A 211 -2.48 7.87 -8.85
C THR A 211 -1.53 6.67 -8.79
N SER A 212 -2.03 5.44 -8.64
CA SER A 212 -1.25 4.20 -8.71
C SER A 212 -0.85 3.79 -10.13
N THR A 213 -1.34 4.48 -11.17
CA THR A 213 -1.02 4.20 -12.59
C THR A 213 0.49 4.07 -12.90
N PRO A 214 1.44 4.82 -12.28
CA PRO A 214 2.86 4.65 -12.56
C PRO A 214 3.50 3.36 -12.01
N LEU A 215 2.77 2.52 -11.27
CA LEU A 215 3.33 1.34 -10.61
C LEU A 215 4.07 0.36 -11.57
N PRO A 216 3.60 0.09 -12.81
CA PRO A 216 4.34 -0.75 -13.75
C PRO A 216 5.72 -0.16 -14.12
N ALA A 217 5.83 1.16 -14.22
CA ALA A 217 7.13 1.82 -14.42
C ALA A 217 8.06 1.63 -13.20
N VAL A 218 7.51 1.70 -11.99
CA VAL A 218 8.27 1.38 -10.76
C VAL A 218 8.76 -0.06 -10.78
N MET A 219 7.94 -1.02 -11.25
CA MET A 219 8.36 -2.43 -11.41
C MET A 219 9.50 -2.57 -12.44
N LEU A 220 9.50 -1.78 -13.51
CA LEU A 220 10.63 -1.77 -14.47
C LEU A 220 11.89 -1.18 -13.84
N LEU A 221 11.77 -0.13 -13.04
CA LEU A 221 12.90 0.43 -12.28
C LEU A 221 13.47 -0.60 -11.29
N LEU A 222 12.63 -1.37 -10.60
CA LEU A 222 13.08 -2.46 -9.73
C LEU A 222 13.77 -3.56 -10.52
N ASP A 223 13.31 -3.89 -11.74
CA ASP A 223 13.99 -4.83 -12.61
C ASP A 223 15.34 -4.33 -13.08
N TYR A 224 15.47 -3.02 -13.33
CA TYR A 224 16.76 -2.40 -13.64
C TYR A 224 17.69 -2.43 -12.42
N TRP A 225 17.21 -1.93 -11.28
CA TRP A 225 17.93 -1.92 -10.01
C TRP A 225 16.94 -2.00 -8.86
N PRO A 226 17.11 -2.89 -7.88
CA PRO A 226 18.26 -3.75 -7.59
C PRO A 226 18.21 -5.15 -8.22
N LEU A 227 17.12 -5.56 -8.88
CA LEU A 227 16.95 -6.95 -9.37
C LEU A 227 17.87 -7.30 -10.54
N ARG A 228 18.40 -6.33 -11.27
CA ARG A 228 19.34 -6.46 -12.41
C ARG A 228 18.89 -7.50 -13.45
N ARG A 229 17.60 -7.53 -13.74
CA ARG A 229 16.97 -8.44 -14.70
C ARG A 229 16.26 -7.74 -15.86
N LEU A 230 16.50 -6.43 -16.05
CA LEU A 230 15.86 -5.68 -17.12
C LEU A 230 16.29 -6.24 -18.48
N ASN A 231 15.33 -6.82 -19.21
CA ASN A 231 15.46 -7.33 -20.55
C ASN A 231 14.11 -7.17 -21.28
N TRP A 232 14.08 -7.44 -22.59
CA TRP A 232 12.86 -7.32 -23.37
C TRP A 232 11.68 -8.14 -22.81
N ARG A 233 11.93 -9.33 -22.28
CA ARG A 233 10.89 -10.16 -21.64
C ARG A 233 10.32 -9.50 -20.40
N ALA A 234 11.17 -8.86 -19.59
CA ALA A 234 10.73 -8.11 -18.42
C ALA A 234 9.84 -6.91 -18.79
N VAL A 235 10.07 -6.27 -19.93
CA VAL A 235 9.18 -5.22 -20.46
C VAL A 235 7.85 -5.81 -20.89
N LEU A 236 7.88 -6.90 -21.68
CA LEU A 236 6.66 -7.58 -22.14
C LEU A 236 5.79 -8.12 -20.99
N GLU A 237 6.41 -8.57 -19.88
CA GLU A 237 5.68 -8.96 -18.67
C GLU A 237 4.78 -7.85 -18.11
N LYS A 238 5.11 -6.57 -18.34
CA LYS A 238 4.34 -5.44 -17.80
C LYS A 238 3.33 -4.87 -18.79
N MET A 239 3.36 -5.27 -20.05
CA MET A 239 2.39 -4.76 -21.05
C MET A 239 0.92 -4.89 -20.61
N PRO A 240 0.49 -5.98 -19.93
CA PRO A 240 -0.88 -6.08 -19.42
C PRO A 240 -1.19 -5.13 -18.25
N LEU A 241 -0.19 -4.47 -17.67
CA LEU A 241 -0.33 -3.54 -16.55
C LEU A 241 -0.44 -2.08 -17.01
N PHE A 242 -0.02 -1.77 -18.24
CA PHE A 242 -0.17 -0.47 -18.89
C PHE A 242 -1.50 -0.38 -19.65
#